data_2786b7c152628e19d7a10ff2ffc5b4aa
#
_entry.id   2786b7c152628e19d7a10ff2ffc5b4aa
#
_cell.length_a   1.000
_cell.length_b   1.000
_cell.length_c   1.000
_cell.angle_alpha   90.00
_cell.angle_beta   90.00
_cell.angle_gamma   90.00
#
_symmetry.space_group_name_H-M   'P 1'
#
loop_
_entity.id
_entity.type
_entity.pdbx_description
1 polymer ?
#
loop_
_entity_poly.entity_id
_entity_poly.type
_entity_poly.pdbx_seq_one_letter_code
_entity_poly.pdbx_strand_id
1 'polypeptide(L)'
;MIYRSGSAAGDIDGMEKSHYLDAVAVASTSNVTDREVLYFTLGKGDDAGMWTLTDQYGRRLGATAKQSLAWDEGSMQWSIKLDYDGAIITNANAAYGTLRFNAPEGAYARFNTYTSKSLPLPFLYLRKGQNQPEAVRSLTIAGDAELTA
;
A
#
# COMPACT_ATOMS: atom_id res chain seq x y z
N MET A 1 3.44 -6.84 2.29
CA MET A 1 4.43 -5.84 1.85
C MET A 1 3.95 -5.19 0.57
N ILE A 2 3.98 -3.89 0.53
CA ILE A 2 3.70 -3.08 -0.66
C ILE A 2 5.03 -2.86 -1.37
N TYR A 3 5.13 -3.22 -2.65
CA TYR A 3 6.41 -3.29 -3.34
C TYR A 3 6.31 -2.84 -4.80
N ARG A 4 7.36 -2.20 -5.29
CA ARG A 4 7.55 -1.92 -6.72
C ARG A 4 9.03 -1.65 -7.01
N SER A 5 9.51 -2.21 -8.10
CA SER A 5 10.82 -1.85 -8.70
C SER A 5 11.99 -1.85 -7.71
N GLY A 6 12.11 -2.88 -6.89
CA GLY A 6 13.21 -3.02 -5.93
C GLY A 6 13.03 -2.26 -4.62
N SER A 7 11.85 -1.68 -4.38
CA SER A 7 11.57 -0.92 -3.17
C SER A 7 10.29 -1.38 -2.51
N ALA A 8 10.30 -1.45 -1.18
CA ALA A 8 9.12 -1.75 -0.37
C ALA A 8 8.72 -0.52 0.43
N ALA A 9 7.43 -0.43 0.79
CA ALA A 9 6.95 0.68 1.58
C ALA A 9 7.51 0.65 3.00
N GLY A 10 8.05 1.77 3.43
CA GLY A 10 8.48 2.05 4.78
C GLY A 10 7.56 3.03 5.47
N ASP A 11 8.01 3.60 6.58
CA ASP A 11 7.21 4.52 7.39
C ASP A 11 6.87 5.81 6.64
N ILE A 12 5.88 6.52 7.15
CA ILE A 12 5.49 7.80 6.57
C ILE A 12 6.60 8.81 6.82
N ASP A 13 6.99 9.47 5.75
CA ASP A 13 7.93 10.57 5.75
C ASP A 13 7.33 11.69 4.91
N GLY A 14 8.05 12.76 4.72
CA GLY A 14 7.66 13.80 3.80
C GLY A 14 7.70 15.18 4.38
N MET A 15 7.44 16.12 3.49
CA MET A 15 7.43 17.53 3.80
C MET A 15 6.06 17.96 4.30
N GLU A 16 5.98 19.19 4.78
CA GLU A 16 4.80 19.80 5.38
C GLU A 16 3.48 19.56 4.63
N LYS A 17 3.51 19.42 3.32
CA LYS A 17 2.28 19.29 2.50
C LYS A 17 2.17 17.98 1.74
N SER A 18 3.11 17.06 1.94
CA SER A 18 3.11 15.80 1.22
C SER A 18 3.72 14.72 2.10
N HIS A 19 2.87 13.93 2.73
CA HIS A 19 3.28 12.81 3.57
C HIS A 19 3.10 11.52 2.78
N TYR A 20 4.17 10.75 2.63
CA TYR A 20 4.22 9.55 1.80
C TYR A 20 4.84 8.39 2.55
N LEU A 21 4.57 7.17 2.08
CA LEU A 21 5.30 5.99 2.54
C LEU A 21 6.67 5.98 1.85
N ASP A 22 7.72 5.98 2.64
CA ASP A 22 9.08 5.93 2.12
C ASP A 22 9.31 4.67 1.30
N ALA A 23 10.22 4.71 0.35
CA ALA A 23 10.60 3.55 -0.43
C ALA A 23 11.91 3.00 0.10
N VAL A 24 11.85 1.82 0.71
CA VAL A 24 13.00 1.14 1.29
C VAL A 24 13.52 0.14 0.27
N ALA A 25 14.78 0.28 -0.11
CA ALA A 25 15.41 -0.64 -1.07
C ALA A 25 15.48 -2.05 -0.49
N VAL A 26 15.02 -3.03 -1.27
CA VAL A 26 15.10 -4.44 -0.89
C VAL A 26 15.72 -5.25 -2.03
N ALA A 27 16.64 -6.15 -1.69
CA ALA A 27 17.35 -6.95 -2.68
C ALA A 27 16.48 -8.06 -3.27
N SER A 28 15.50 -8.54 -2.50
CA SER A 28 14.65 -9.66 -2.91
C SER A 28 13.33 -9.60 -2.17
N THR A 29 12.24 -9.96 -2.86
CA THR A 29 10.91 -10.09 -2.24
C THR A 29 10.74 -11.41 -1.48
N SER A 30 11.61 -12.39 -1.71
CA SER A 30 11.50 -13.71 -1.09
C SER A 30 12.15 -13.80 0.29
N ASN A 31 13.01 -12.84 0.64
CA ASN A 31 13.72 -12.86 1.94
C ASN A 31 14.00 -11.42 2.39
N VAL A 32 12.95 -10.73 2.83
CA VAL A 32 13.06 -9.35 3.28
C VAL A 32 13.32 -9.35 4.78
N THR A 33 14.46 -8.81 5.19
CA THR A 33 14.89 -8.75 6.60
C THR A 33 15.03 -7.32 7.11
N ASP A 34 14.83 -6.32 6.25
CA ASP A 34 14.95 -4.92 6.63
C ASP A 34 13.83 -4.52 7.58
N ARG A 35 14.21 -3.97 8.74
CA ARG A 35 13.27 -3.56 9.78
C ARG A 35 12.44 -2.32 9.41
N GLU A 36 12.90 -1.55 8.43
CA GLU A 36 12.20 -0.36 7.97
C GLU A 36 11.03 -0.70 7.05
N VAL A 37 11.01 -1.91 6.50
CA VAL A 37 9.91 -2.34 5.64
C VAL A 37 8.66 -2.58 6.48
N LEU A 38 7.53 -2.04 6.01
CA LEU A 38 6.24 -2.23 6.67
C LEU A 38 5.51 -3.44 6.11
N TYR A 39 4.91 -4.18 7.02
CA TYR A 39 4.03 -5.31 6.71
C TYR A 39 2.63 -4.97 7.16
N PHE A 40 1.69 -5.04 6.25
CA PHE A 40 0.31 -4.68 6.53
C PHE A 40 -0.55 -5.93 6.70
N THR A 41 -1.39 -5.91 7.71
CA THR A 41 -2.49 -6.86 7.86
C THR A 41 -3.72 -6.24 7.22
N LEU A 42 -4.33 -6.96 6.31
CA LEU A 42 -5.55 -6.52 5.65
C LEU A 42 -6.73 -6.97 6.50
N GLY A 43 -7.49 -6.02 6.98
CA GLY A 43 -8.68 -6.27 7.77
C GLY A 43 -9.94 -5.83 7.03
N LYS A 44 -11.10 -6.26 7.54
CA LYS A 44 -12.38 -5.87 7.01
C LYS A 44 -12.67 -4.41 7.37
N GLY A 45 -13.07 -3.61 6.39
CA GLY A 45 -13.54 -2.26 6.62
C GLY A 45 -14.99 -2.21 7.11
N ASP A 46 -15.46 -1.02 7.44
CA ASP A 46 -16.84 -0.82 7.92
C ASP A 46 -17.85 -1.03 6.78
N ASP A 47 -17.50 -0.61 5.58
CA ASP A 47 -18.35 -0.79 4.41
C ASP A 47 -17.97 -2.05 3.64
N ALA A 48 -18.94 -2.67 2.99
CA ALA A 48 -18.72 -3.87 2.17
C ALA A 48 -17.69 -3.59 1.08
N GLY A 49 -16.74 -4.50 0.90
CA GLY A 49 -15.69 -4.38 -0.11
C GLY A 49 -14.55 -3.46 0.28
N MET A 50 -14.59 -2.86 1.46
CA MET A 50 -13.51 -2.02 1.96
C MET A 50 -12.58 -2.78 2.89
N TRP A 51 -11.31 -2.37 2.88
CA TRP A 51 -10.24 -2.97 3.66
C TRP A 51 -9.60 -1.93 4.55
N THR A 52 -9.07 -2.40 5.68
CA THR A 52 -8.15 -1.61 6.49
C THR A 52 -6.73 -2.15 6.30
N LEU A 53 -5.75 -1.26 6.35
CA LEU A 53 -4.34 -1.60 6.24
C LEU A 53 -3.67 -1.25 7.57
N THR A 54 -3.33 -2.26 8.35
CA THR A 54 -2.70 -2.07 9.67
C THR A 54 -1.29 -2.63 9.63
N ASP A 55 -0.31 -1.82 10.02
CA ASP A 55 1.09 -2.25 10.01
C ASP A 55 1.43 -3.14 11.21
N GLN A 56 2.70 -3.58 11.29
CA GLN A 56 3.16 -4.46 12.37
C GLN A 56 3.19 -3.76 13.74
N TYR A 57 3.08 -2.44 13.76
CA TYR A 57 3.04 -1.66 15.00
C TYR A 57 1.61 -1.32 15.44
N GLY A 58 0.62 -1.85 14.73
CA GLY A 58 -0.79 -1.63 15.04
C GLY A 58 -1.36 -0.31 14.52
N ARG A 59 -0.65 0.36 13.64
CA ARG A 59 -1.09 1.64 13.08
C ARG A 59 -1.88 1.42 11.80
N ARG A 60 -2.98 2.15 11.68
CA ARG A 60 -3.87 2.03 10.53
C ARG A 60 -3.59 3.14 9.51
N LEU A 61 -3.38 2.73 8.26
CA LEU A 61 -3.08 3.68 7.20
C LEU A 61 -4.33 4.43 6.77
N GLY A 62 -4.23 5.75 6.76
CA GLY A 62 -5.26 6.64 6.27
C GLY A 62 -4.71 7.68 5.32
N ALA A 63 -5.62 8.43 4.71
CA ALA A 63 -5.29 9.59 3.89
C ALA A 63 -6.09 10.78 4.38
N THR A 64 -5.43 11.93 4.49
CA THR A 64 -6.07 13.18 4.90
C THR A 64 -6.30 14.10 3.72
N ALA A 65 -5.62 13.84 2.61
CA ALA A 65 -5.75 14.56 1.35
C ALA A 65 -5.09 13.73 0.25
N LYS A 66 -5.24 14.15 -0.98
CA LYS A 66 -4.43 13.61 -2.08
C LYS A 66 -2.95 13.85 -1.77
N GLN A 67 -2.14 12.81 -1.92
CA GLN A 67 -0.71 12.84 -1.62
C GLN A 67 -0.39 13.18 -0.17
N SER A 68 -1.28 12.82 0.76
CA SER A 68 -1.03 13.02 2.17
C SER A 68 -1.58 11.84 2.97
N LEU A 69 -0.69 10.95 3.38
CA LEU A 69 -0.98 9.77 4.18
C LEU A 69 -0.76 10.06 5.66
N ALA A 70 -1.45 9.33 6.52
CA ALA A 70 -1.31 9.47 7.96
C ALA A 70 -1.59 8.15 8.66
N TRP A 71 -1.12 8.01 9.90
CA TRP A 71 -1.44 6.88 10.75
C TRP A 71 -2.62 7.23 11.65
N ASP A 72 -3.59 6.33 11.70
CA ASP A 72 -4.75 6.44 12.60
C ASP A 72 -5.55 7.74 12.44
N GLU A 73 -5.54 8.29 11.24
CA GLU A 73 -6.15 9.58 10.95
C GLU A 73 -6.73 9.60 9.53
N GLY A 74 -7.74 10.41 9.32
CA GLY A 74 -8.33 10.64 8.02
C GLY A 74 -9.20 9.49 7.55
N SER A 75 -9.22 9.26 6.24
CA SER A 75 -9.98 8.18 5.64
C SER A 75 -9.13 6.91 5.64
N MET A 76 -9.49 5.94 6.46
CA MET A 76 -8.70 4.75 6.76
C MET A 76 -9.25 3.47 6.13
N GLN A 77 -10.11 3.61 5.14
CA GLN A 77 -10.66 2.48 4.41
C GLN A 77 -10.26 2.55 2.95
N TRP A 78 -10.00 1.39 2.37
CA TRP A 78 -9.44 1.27 1.03
C TRP A 78 -10.17 0.18 0.27
N SER A 79 -10.48 0.44 -0.99
CA SER A 79 -10.86 -0.63 -1.91
C SER A 79 -9.58 -1.22 -2.49
N ILE A 80 -9.56 -2.54 -2.66
CA ILE A 80 -8.39 -3.22 -3.23
C ILE A 80 -8.87 -4.10 -4.38
N LYS A 81 -8.33 -3.84 -5.56
CA LYS A 81 -8.58 -4.68 -6.73
C LYS A 81 -7.23 -5.17 -7.23
N LEU A 82 -7.11 -6.47 -7.43
CA LEU A 82 -5.88 -7.05 -7.96
C LEU A 82 -5.94 -7.09 -9.47
N ASP A 83 -4.95 -6.50 -10.12
CA ASP A 83 -4.84 -6.45 -11.56
C ASP A 83 -3.49 -7.03 -11.97
N TYR A 84 -3.33 -7.32 -13.24
CA TYR A 84 -2.09 -7.86 -13.78
C TYR A 84 -0.90 -6.90 -13.54
N ASP A 85 -1.14 -5.60 -13.65
CA ASP A 85 -0.10 -4.57 -13.50
C ASP A 85 0.17 -4.18 -12.05
N GLY A 86 -0.56 -4.72 -11.10
CA GLY A 86 -0.38 -4.44 -9.69
C GLY A 86 -1.69 -4.38 -8.92
N ALA A 87 -1.61 -3.92 -7.69
CA ALA A 87 -2.77 -3.76 -6.82
C ALA A 87 -3.33 -2.34 -6.94
N ILE A 88 -4.62 -2.23 -7.21
CA ILE A 88 -5.33 -0.94 -7.27
C ILE A 88 -5.91 -0.70 -5.87
N ILE A 89 -5.18 0.06 -5.06
CA ILE A 89 -5.52 0.35 -3.68
C ILE A 89 -6.00 1.80 -3.63
N THR A 90 -7.32 1.97 -3.64
CA THR A 90 -7.94 3.29 -3.74
C THR A 90 -8.60 3.67 -2.43
N ASN A 91 -8.34 4.89 -1.97
CA ASN A 91 -8.96 5.37 -0.75
C ASN A 91 -10.48 5.44 -0.90
N ALA A 92 -11.20 5.16 0.20
CA ALA A 92 -12.66 5.26 0.22
C ALA A 92 -13.14 6.66 -0.15
N ASN A 93 -12.36 7.69 0.17
CA ASN A 93 -12.58 9.03 -0.38
C ASN A 93 -11.89 9.11 -1.75
N ALA A 94 -12.67 9.01 -2.80
CA ALA A 94 -12.14 8.96 -4.18
C ALA A 94 -11.28 10.17 -4.55
N ALA A 95 -11.53 11.32 -3.94
CA ALA A 95 -10.74 12.53 -4.21
C ALA A 95 -9.29 12.39 -3.74
N TYR A 96 -9.01 11.47 -2.81
CA TYR A 96 -7.64 11.27 -2.32
C TYR A 96 -6.81 10.37 -3.23
N GLY A 97 -7.44 9.52 -4.03
CA GLY A 97 -6.76 8.78 -5.08
C GLY A 97 -6.34 7.37 -4.73
N THR A 98 -5.41 6.87 -5.53
CA THR A 98 -4.94 5.48 -5.52
C THR A 98 -3.46 5.45 -5.18
N LEU A 99 -3.04 4.45 -4.37
CA LEU A 99 -1.63 4.25 -4.05
C LEU A 99 -0.84 3.90 -5.31
N ARG A 100 0.22 4.65 -5.56
CA ARG A 100 1.13 4.42 -6.68
C ARG A 100 2.58 4.62 -6.24
N PHE A 101 3.49 4.05 -7.02
CA PHE A 101 4.92 4.21 -6.81
C PHE A 101 5.42 5.38 -7.66
N ASN A 102 6.16 6.28 -7.04
CA ASN A 102 6.73 7.45 -7.70
C ASN A 102 8.23 7.49 -7.41
N ALA A 103 9.03 7.40 -8.46
CA ALA A 103 10.49 7.49 -8.37
C ALA A 103 10.98 8.59 -9.30
N PRO A 104 10.73 9.86 -8.95
CA PRO A 104 11.13 10.97 -9.82
C PRO A 104 12.65 11.11 -9.83
N GLU A 105 13.17 11.55 -10.97
CA GLU A 105 14.60 11.82 -11.11
C GLU A 105 15.02 12.94 -10.15
N GLY A 106 16.09 12.71 -9.40
CA GLY A 106 16.65 13.71 -8.48
C GLY A 106 15.87 13.88 -7.19
N ALA A 107 14.90 13.02 -6.90
CA ALA A 107 14.13 13.07 -5.67
C ALA A 107 13.94 11.66 -5.08
N TYR A 108 13.43 11.58 -3.87
CA TYR A 108 13.23 10.31 -3.18
C TYR A 108 12.09 9.51 -3.81
N ALA A 109 12.31 8.21 -4.01
CA ALA A 109 11.26 7.29 -4.38
C ALA A 109 10.25 7.15 -3.22
N ARG A 110 8.98 6.96 -3.55
CA ARG A 110 7.92 6.92 -2.54
C ARG A 110 6.66 6.23 -3.05
N PHE A 111 5.83 5.80 -2.09
CA PHE A 111 4.45 5.38 -2.38
C PHE A 111 3.50 6.42 -1.79
N ASN A 112 2.55 6.86 -2.59
CA ASN A 112 1.56 7.83 -2.13
C ASN A 112 0.28 7.70 -2.96
N THR A 113 -0.74 8.45 -2.58
CA THR A 113 -1.99 8.49 -3.35
C THR A 113 -1.92 9.54 -4.44
N TYR A 114 -2.37 9.15 -5.62
CA TYR A 114 -2.40 10.01 -6.80
C TYR A 114 -3.71 9.84 -7.53
N THR A 115 -4.22 10.90 -8.13
CA THR A 115 -5.39 10.85 -9.00
C THR A 115 -4.99 10.64 -10.46
N SER A 116 -3.75 10.94 -10.82
CA SER A 116 -3.20 10.63 -12.15
C SER A 116 -2.96 9.12 -12.29
N LYS A 117 -3.17 8.59 -13.49
CA LYS A 117 -2.94 7.18 -13.81
C LYS A 117 -1.59 6.91 -14.45
N SER A 118 -0.71 7.91 -14.51
CA SER A 118 0.57 7.80 -15.22
C SER A 118 1.64 7.05 -14.44
N LEU A 119 1.54 6.97 -13.12
CA LEU A 119 2.52 6.28 -12.29
C LEU A 119 2.18 4.79 -12.12
N PRO A 120 3.21 3.93 -11.95
CA PRO A 120 2.95 2.49 -11.78
C PRO A 120 2.27 2.15 -10.47
N LEU A 121 1.51 1.07 -10.51
CA LEU A 121 0.85 0.52 -9.33
C LEU A 121 1.84 -0.29 -8.50
N PRO A 122 1.66 -0.36 -7.17
CA PRO A 122 2.43 -1.29 -6.36
C PRO A 122 1.92 -2.71 -6.51
N PHE A 123 2.73 -3.68 -6.09
CA PHE A 123 2.31 -5.06 -5.91
C PHE A 123 2.17 -5.35 -4.42
N LEU A 124 1.29 -6.27 -4.08
CA LEU A 124 1.18 -6.81 -2.73
C LEU A 124 1.86 -8.18 -2.69
N TYR A 125 2.77 -8.37 -1.73
CA TYR A 125 3.45 -9.63 -1.50
C TYR A 125 3.10 -10.18 -0.12
N LEU A 126 2.92 -11.48 -0.01
CA LEU A 126 2.71 -12.14 1.26
C LEU A 126 3.99 -12.07 2.11
N ARG A 127 3.81 -11.94 3.41
CA ARG A 127 4.92 -11.93 4.34
C ARG A 127 5.66 -13.27 4.31
N LYS A 128 6.97 -13.22 4.55
CA LYS A 128 7.82 -14.39 4.71
C LYS A 128 7.20 -15.39 5.69
N GLY A 129 7.29 -16.67 5.37
CA GLY A 129 6.68 -17.73 6.16
C GLY A 129 5.41 -18.27 5.55
N GLN A 130 4.84 -17.56 4.58
CA GLN A 130 3.67 -18.02 3.84
C GLN A 130 4.05 -18.86 2.61
N ASN A 131 5.33 -19.06 2.37
CA ASN A 131 5.87 -19.79 1.21
C ASN A 131 5.40 -19.21 -0.13
N GLN A 132 5.21 -17.89 -0.18
CA GLN A 132 4.68 -17.21 -1.33
C GLN A 132 5.55 -16.00 -1.68
N PRO A 133 6.62 -16.19 -2.49
CA PRO A 133 7.41 -15.06 -2.96
C PRO A 133 6.73 -14.29 -4.09
N GLU A 134 5.57 -14.76 -4.55
CA GLU A 134 4.85 -14.12 -5.65
C GLU A 134 3.88 -13.06 -5.14
N ALA A 135 3.56 -12.10 -6.02
CA ALA A 135 2.57 -11.09 -5.71
C ALA A 135 1.20 -11.73 -5.43
N VAL A 136 0.46 -11.14 -4.52
CA VAL A 136 -0.88 -11.60 -4.18
C VAL A 136 -1.80 -11.44 -5.39
N ARG A 137 -2.52 -12.52 -5.74
CA ARG A 137 -3.46 -12.55 -6.87
C ARG A 137 -4.91 -12.72 -6.44
N SER A 138 -5.15 -13.09 -5.19
CA SER A 138 -6.51 -13.14 -4.65
C SER A 138 -6.49 -12.87 -3.15
N LEU A 139 -7.54 -12.23 -2.67
CA LEU A 139 -7.76 -11.95 -1.26
C LEU A 139 -9.22 -12.15 -0.94
N THR A 140 -9.51 -12.73 0.24
CA THR A 140 -10.87 -12.91 0.72
C THR A 140 -11.01 -12.26 2.09
N ILE A 141 -12.02 -11.40 2.23
CA ILE A 141 -12.43 -10.90 3.54
C ILE A 141 -13.56 -11.80 4.03
N ALA A 142 -13.41 -12.37 5.22
CA ALA A 142 -14.38 -13.31 5.77
C ALA A 142 -15.79 -12.72 5.75
N GLY A 143 -16.69 -13.40 5.01
CA GLY A 143 -18.09 -13.03 4.92
C GLY A 143 -18.42 -11.84 4.05
N ASP A 144 -17.45 -11.23 3.38
CA ASP A 144 -17.70 -10.01 2.60
C ASP A 144 -17.31 -10.12 1.13
N ALA A 145 -16.02 -10.02 0.86
CA ALA A 145 -15.54 -9.82 -0.49
C ALA A 145 -14.41 -10.76 -0.83
N GLU A 146 -14.36 -11.15 -2.11
CA GLU A 146 -13.23 -11.85 -2.68
C GLU A 146 -12.61 -10.95 -3.75
N LEU A 147 -11.28 -10.79 -3.70
CA LEU A 147 -10.53 -10.01 -4.68
C LEU A 147 -9.66 -10.95 -5.49
N THR A 148 -9.82 -10.91 -6.80
CA THR A 148 -9.04 -11.75 -7.72
C THR A 148 -8.49 -10.91 -8.87
N ALA A 149 -7.30 -11.29 -9.35
CA ALA A 149 -6.70 -10.67 -10.51
C ALA A 149 -7.19 -11.35 -11.80
#